data_4371e6c111cfb462134784f6a3196904
#
_entry.id   4371e6c111cfb462134784f6a3196904
#
_cell.length_a   1.000
_cell.length_b   1.000
_cell.length_c   1.000
_cell.angle_alpha   90.00
_cell.angle_beta   90.00
_cell.angle_gamma   90.00
#
_symmetry.space_group_name_H-M   'P 1'
#
loop_
_entity.id
_entity.type
_entity.pdbx_description
1 polymer ?
#
loop_
_entity_poly.entity_id
_entity_poly.type
_entity_poly.pdbx_seq_one_letter_code
_entity_poly.pdbx_strand_id
1 'polypeptide(L)'
;MLLLPREIFVISSYVKFRIKIMKDFHQLLLNRRSYRKYKEQELKAEDVKLILEAALVSPSSKSTMGWEFIVVEDKETLEKLSLCKEHGARPIAGCKLAVVVVADTTKSDVWVEDASIASVIMQLQAADLGLGSCWIQVRQRFTADGVSSEDYVREMFGIPEQFGVLSVM
;
A
#
# COMPACT_ATOMS: atom_id res chain seq x y z
N MET A 1 -15.31 -27.26 -18.15
CA MET A 1 -13.99 -26.62 -18.30
C MET A 1 -13.88 -26.16 -19.74
N LEU A 2 -14.26 -24.94 -20.02
CA LEU A 2 -14.25 -24.33 -21.36
C LEU A 2 -12.89 -23.63 -21.55
N LEU A 3 -12.11 -24.18 -22.49
CA LEU A 3 -10.88 -23.52 -22.96
C LEU A 3 -11.27 -22.43 -23.94
N LEU A 4 -10.96 -21.18 -23.59
CA LEU A 4 -11.08 -20.05 -24.53
C LEU A 4 -9.91 -20.10 -25.53
N PRO A 5 -10.15 -19.89 -26.84
CA PRO A 5 -9.10 -19.90 -27.83
C PRO A 5 -8.21 -18.67 -27.73
N ARG A 6 -6.90 -18.88 -27.83
CA ARG A 6 -5.88 -17.85 -27.98
C ARG A 6 -5.88 -17.37 -29.44
N GLU A 7 -6.60 -16.31 -29.72
CA GLU A 7 -6.41 -15.59 -30.98
C GLU A 7 -6.10 -14.12 -30.73
N ILE A 8 -4.89 -13.75 -31.10
CA ILE A 8 -4.39 -12.38 -31.10
C ILE A 8 -4.83 -11.76 -32.42
N PHE A 9 -5.77 -10.82 -32.39
CA PHE A 9 -6.04 -9.98 -33.54
C PHE A 9 -5.13 -8.75 -33.52
N VAL A 10 -4.25 -8.69 -34.53
CA VAL A 10 -3.48 -7.48 -34.83
C VAL A 10 -4.36 -6.58 -35.69
N ILE A 11 -4.81 -5.45 -35.15
CA ILE A 11 -5.37 -4.37 -35.97
C ILE A 11 -4.34 -3.28 -36.13
N SER A 12 -4.05 -3.02 -37.39
CA SER A 12 -3.12 -2.10 -38.02
C SER A 12 -3.15 -0.66 -37.46
N SER A 13 -1.92 -0.14 -37.30
CA SER A 13 -1.47 1.26 -37.46
C SER A 13 -2.47 2.39 -37.12
N TYR A 14 -2.22 3.01 -35.99
CA TYR A 14 -2.36 4.41 -35.59
C TYR A 14 -2.65 4.61 -34.10
N VAL A 15 -2.47 3.59 -33.25
CA VAL A 15 -2.40 3.79 -31.82
C VAL A 15 -1.15 3.07 -31.33
N LYS A 16 -0.11 3.82 -30.95
CA LYS A 16 0.96 3.29 -30.12
C LYS A 16 0.40 2.98 -28.75
N PHE A 17 -0.46 1.97 -28.65
CA PHE A 17 -0.70 1.30 -27.39
C PHE A 17 0.61 0.60 -27.04
N ARG A 18 1.26 1.09 -26.02
CA ARG A 18 2.24 0.30 -25.30
C ARG A 18 1.47 -0.92 -24.75
N ILE A 19 1.51 -2.02 -25.51
CA ILE A 19 1.08 -3.31 -24.97
C ILE A 19 2.07 -3.57 -23.83
N LYS A 20 1.72 -3.15 -22.63
CA LYS A 20 2.37 -3.62 -21.42
C LYS A 20 2.01 -5.11 -21.42
N ILE A 21 2.98 -5.96 -21.79
CA ILE A 21 2.82 -7.40 -21.65
C ILE A 21 2.37 -7.59 -20.20
N MET A 22 1.13 -8.04 -20.00
CA MET A 22 0.64 -8.37 -18.66
C MET A 22 1.65 -9.38 -18.10
N LYS A 23 2.39 -8.94 -17.08
CA LYS A 23 3.24 -9.87 -16.34
C LYS A 23 2.35 -11.00 -15.88
N ASP A 24 2.77 -12.22 -16.06
CA ASP A 24 2.07 -13.37 -15.52
C ASP A 24 1.88 -13.12 -14.01
N PHE A 25 0.63 -13.08 -13.56
CA PHE A 25 0.29 -12.81 -12.16
C PHE A 25 1.02 -13.74 -11.20
N HIS A 26 1.18 -15.02 -11.60
CA HIS A 26 1.95 -15.98 -10.81
C HIS A 26 3.41 -15.54 -10.66
N GLN A 27 4.05 -15.06 -11.72
CA GLN A 27 5.42 -14.54 -11.67
C GLN A 27 5.51 -13.26 -10.82
N LEU A 28 4.49 -12.41 -10.84
CA LEU A 28 4.40 -11.25 -9.95
C LEU A 28 4.44 -11.69 -8.49
N LEU A 29 3.63 -12.67 -8.10
CA LEU A 29 3.60 -13.22 -6.75
C LEU A 29 4.95 -13.83 -6.34
N LEU A 30 5.58 -14.60 -7.23
CA LEU A 30 6.88 -15.22 -6.97
C LEU A 30 8.01 -14.18 -6.81
N ASN A 31 7.94 -13.06 -7.52
CA ASN A 31 8.99 -12.06 -7.57
C ASN A 31 8.84 -10.94 -6.52
N ARG A 32 7.61 -10.70 -6.02
CA ARG A 32 7.38 -9.68 -4.99
C ARG A 32 8.19 -9.99 -3.73
N ARG A 33 8.87 -8.97 -3.21
CA ARG A 33 9.63 -9.02 -1.93
C ARG A 33 9.33 -7.78 -1.09
N SER A 34 9.59 -7.87 0.20
CA SER A 34 9.63 -6.71 1.08
C SER A 34 11.00 -6.04 0.97
N TYR A 35 11.02 -4.86 0.37
CA TYR A 35 12.21 -4.04 0.23
C TYR A 35 12.31 -3.08 1.41
N ARG A 36 13.51 -2.93 1.99
CA ARG A 36 13.77 -2.08 3.16
C ARG A 36 14.91 -1.09 2.93
N LYS A 37 15.41 -1.03 1.70
CA LYS A 37 16.36 -0.04 1.21
C LYS A 37 15.86 0.45 -0.13
N TYR A 38 15.85 1.75 -0.31
CA TYR A 38 15.29 2.41 -1.48
C TYR A 38 16.36 3.24 -2.19
N LYS A 39 16.11 3.55 -3.45
CA LYS A 39 16.94 4.44 -4.27
C LYS A 39 16.50 5.88 -4.04
N GLU A 40 17.44 6.82 -4.22
CA GLU A 40 17.18 8.26 -4.22
C GLU A 40 16.51 8.71 -5.56
N GLN A 41 15.46 8.03 -5.95
CA GLN A 41 14.74 8.29 -7.19
C GLN A 41 13.30 8.68 -6.86
N GLU A 42 12.85 9.80 -7.41
CA GLU A 42 11.46 10.23 -7.25
C GLU A 42 10.49 9.27 -7.94
N LEU A 43 9.31 9.14 -7.36
CA LEU A 43 8.21 8.36 -7.93
C LEU A 43 7.47 9.20 -8.96
N LYS A 44 6.96 8.56 -10.00
CA LYS A 44 6.08 9.23 -10.95
C LYS A 44 4.70 9.36 -10.35
N ALA A 45 4.08 10.52 -10.51
CA ALA A 45 2.72 10.77 -10.01
C ALA A 45 1.70 9.75 -10.53
N GLU A 46 1.85 9.29 -11.79
CA GLU A 46 1.02 8.25 -12.37
C GLU A 46 1.17 6.91 -11.66
N ASP A 47 2.39 6.54 -11.24
CA ASP A 47 2.64 5.30 -10.52
C ASP A 47 2.02 5.36 -9.11
N VAL A 48 2.15 6.50 -8.42
CA VAL A 48 1.51 6.73 -7.11
C VAL A 48 -0.02 6.62 -7.23
N LYS A 49 -0.58 7.28 -8.25
CA LYS A 49 -2.02 7.21 -8.52
C LYS A 49 -2.49 5.77 -8.72
N LEU A 50 -1.81 4.99 -9.55
CA LEU A 50 -2.16 3.58 -9.81
C LEU A 50 -2.10 2.72 -8.54
N ILE A 51 -1.12 2.96 -7.66
CA ILE A 51 -0.99 2.26 -6.39
C ILE A 51 -2.18 2.56 -5.47
N LEU A 52 -2.59 3.82 -5.38
CA LEU A 52 -3.73 4.23 -4.55
C LEU A 52 -5.06 3.76 -5.14
N GLU A 53 -5.25 3.86 -6.45
CA GLU A 53 -6.44 3.33 -7.15
C GLU A 53 -6.59 1.82 -6.93
N ALA A 54 -5.49 1.05 -6.98
CA ALA A 54 -5.51 -0.38 -6.72
C ALA A 54 -6.01 -0.70 -5.30
N ALA A 55 -5.59 0.10 -4.30
CA ALA A 55 -6.11 -0.03 -2.94
C ALA A 55 -7.60 0.31 -2.84
N LEU A 56 -8.03 1.38 -3.51
CA LEU A 56 -9.43 1.85 -3.48
C LEU A 56 -10.42 0.87 -4.15
N VAL A 57 -9.98 0.09 -5.15
CA VAL A 57 -10.83 -0.91 -5.82
C VAL A 57 -10.76 -2.30 -5.18
N SER A 58 -10.07 -2.44 -4.04
CA SER A 58 -9.98 -3.72 -3.34
C SER A 58 -11.37 -4.15 -2.80
N PRO A 59 -11.64 -5.45 -2.67
CA PRO A 59 -12.88 -5.91 -2.08
C PRO A 59 -12.88 -5.69 -0.56
N SER A 60 -14.06 -5.49 0.01
CA SER A 60 -14.28 -5.41 1.45
C SER A 60 -15.53 -6.19 1.87
N SER A 61 -15.61 -6.54 3.14
CA SER A 61 -16.79 -7.15 3.72
C SER A 61 -18.02 -6.27 3.49
N LYS A 62 -19.09 -6.86 2.95
CA LYS A 62 -20.36 -6.17 2.65
C LYS A 62 -20.19 -4.88 1.82
N SER A 63 -19.08 -4.74 1.10
CA SER A 63 -18.71 -3.54 0.33
C SER A 63 -18.69 -2.26 1.19
N THR A 64 -18.27 -2.37 2.44
CA THR A 64 -18.22 -1.24 3.38
C THR A 64 -17.20 -0.18 3.03
N MET A 65 -16.08 -0.59 2.38
CA MET A 65 -14.97 0.30 1.96
C MET A 65 -14.56 1.27 3.09
N GLY A 66 -14.43 0.73 4.31
CA GLY A 66 -14.19 1.52 5.52
C GLY A 66 -12.75 2.07 5.66
N TRP A 67 -11.83 1.70 4.77
CA TRP A 67 -10.45 2.19 4.79
C TRP A 67 -10.32 3.61 4.29
N GLU A 68 -9.29 4.27 4.80
CA GLU A 68 -8.77 5.54 4.29
C GLU A 68 -7.24 5.45 4.22
N PHE A 69 -6.63 6.29 3.37
CA PHE A 69 -5.20 6.26 3.09
C PHE A 69 -4.62 7.66 3.26
N ILE A 70 -3.63 7.80 4.15
CA ILE A 70 -2.89 9.04 4.33
C ILE A 70 -1.57 8.91 3.59
N VAL A 71 -1.37 9.73 2.58
CA VAL A 71 -0.19 9.73 1.73
C VAL A 71 0.85 10.69 2.31
N VAL A 72 2.07 10.21 2.50
CA VAL A 72 3.17 10.96 3.10
C VAL A 72 4.37 10.94 2.17
N GLU A 73 4.80 12.11 1.69
CA GLU A 73 5.96 12.29 0.81
C GLU A 73 7.00 13.24 1.41
N ASP A 74 6.58 14.06 2.39
CA ASP A 74 7.46 14.99 3.07
C ASP A 74 8.51 14.26 3.92
N LYS A 75 9.77 14.61 3.69
CA LYS A 75 10.92 13.92 4.31
C LYS A 75 10.91 14.02 5.83
N GLU A 76 10.60 15.19 6.39
CA GLU A 76 10.57 15.39 7.84
C GLU A 76 9.48 14.53 8.48
N THR A 77 8.32 14.46 7.83
CA THR A 77 7.18 13.64 8.25
C THR A 77 7.51 12.15 8.15
N LEU A 78 8.20 11.71 7.08
CA LEU A 78 8.67 10.32 6.94
C LEU A 78 9.69 9.96 8.02
N GLU A 79 10.61 10.85 8.37
CA GLU A 79 11.56 10.65 9.46
C GLU A 79 10.85 10.48 10.81
N LYS A 80 9.88 11.33 11.13
CA LYS A 80 9.04 11.20 12.34
C LYS A 80 8.24 9.90 12.33
N LEU A 81 7.58 9.58 11.22
CA LEU A 81 6.79 8.35 11.08
C LEU A 81 7.65 7.10 11.25
N SER A 82 8.94 7.13 10.92
CA SER A 82 9.86 6.02 11.13
C SER A 82 10.09 5.65 12.60
N LEU A 83 9.70 6.53 13.53
CA LEU A 83 9.79 6.33 14.97
C LEU A 83 8.52 5.70 15.56
N CYS A 84 7.49 5.47 14.75
CA CYS A 84 6.20 4.93 15.21
C CYS A 84 6.29 3.54 15.85
N LYS A 85 7.43 2.88 15.72
CA LYS A 85 7.65 1.53 16.29
C LYS A 85 9.11 1.33 16.68
N GLU A 86 9.35 0.68 17.80
CA GLU A 86 10.69 0.40 18.32
C GLU A 86 11.60 -0.29 17.30
N HIS A 87 11.08 -1.32 16.61
CA HIS A 87 11.86 -2.11 15.66
C HIS A 87 11.14 -2.26 14.31
N GLY A 88 11.91 -2.10 13.20
CA GLY A 88 11.45 -2.42 11.86
C GLY A 88 10.68 -1.31 11.13
N ALA A 89 10.56 -0.10 11.69
CA ALA A 89 9.97 1.05 11.00
C ALA A 89 11.01 1.95 10.30
N ARG A 90 12.30 1.80 10.59
CA ARG A 90 13.38 2.59 9.98
C ARG A 90 13.36 2.71 8.45
N PRO A 91 12.90 1.70 7.67
CA PRO A 91 12.78 1.85 6.22
C PRO A 91 11.93 3.03 5.77
N ILE A 92 10.99 3.51 6.60
CA ILE A 92 10.13 4.67 6.28
C ILE A 92 10.96 5.93 6.07
N ALA A 93 11.97 6.20 6.90
CA ALA A 93 12.82 7.37 6.76
C ALA A 93 13.61 7.42 5.43
N GLY A 94 13.81 6.28 4.77
CA GLY A 94 14.55 6.17 3.51
C GLY A 94 13.66 6.00 2.27
N CYS A 95 12.33 6.02 2.41
CA CYS A 95 11.43 5.91 1.26
C CYS A 95 11.06 7.30 0.69
N LYS A 96 10.48 7.32 -0.50
CA LYS A 96 9.94 8.52 -1.15
C LYS A 96 8.44 8.67 -0.96
N LEU A 97 7.78 7.60 -0.53
CA LEU A 97 6.35 7.56 -0.30
C LEU A 97 6.05 6.57 0.82
N ALA A 98 5.25 6.99 1.77
CA ALA A 98 4.59 6.12 2.72
C ALA A 98 3.08 6.33 2.65
N VAL A 99 2.33 5.25 2.80
CA VAL A 99 0.87 5.29 2.87
C VAL A 99 0.44 4.70 4.20
N VAL A 100 -0.11 5.54 5.09
CA VAL A 100 -0.70 5.07 6.34
C VAL A 100 -2.08 4.50 6.03
N VAL A 101 -2.31 3.26 6.41
CA VAL A 101 -3.56 2.55 6.17
C VAL A 101 -4.39 2.56 7.45
N VAL A 102 -5.53 3.21 7.39
CA VAL A 102 -6.49 3.32 8.49
C VAL A 102 -7.85 2.79 8.05
N ALA A 103 -8.70 2.43 9.00
CA ALA A 103 -10.07 2.05 8.70
C ALA A 103 -11.01 2.43 9.83
N ASP A 104 -12.22 2.85 9.46
CA ASP A 104 -13.32 3.13 10.39
C ASP A 104 -13.82 1.82 11.01
N THR A 105 -13.50 1.63 12.28
CA THR A 105 -13.83 0.42 13.04
C THR A 105 -15.33 0.27 13.33
N THR A 106 -16.09 1.35 13.14
CA THR A 106 -17.54 1.35 13.33
C THR A 106 -18.32 0.82 12.12
N LYS A 107 -17.67 0.83 10.93
CA LYS A 107 -18.28 0.35 9.68
C LYS A 107 -18.17 -1.14 9.47
N SER A 108 -17.13 -1.79 10.02
CA SER A 108 -16.87 -3.21 9.82
C SER A 108 -16.14 -3.82 11.02
N ASP A 109 -16.66 -4.93 11.53
CA ASP A 109 -16.03 -5.74 12.56
C ASP A 109 -14.80 -6.52 12.05
N VAL A 110 -14.67 -6.63 10.72
CA VAL A 110 -13.53 -7.23 10.02
C VAL A 110 -12.67 -6.18 9.30
N TRP A 111 -12.60 -4.96 9.86
CA TRP A 111 -11.83 -3.86 9.29
C TRP A 111 -10.33 -4.19 9.10
N VAL A 112 -9.79 -5.05 9.97
CA VAL A 112 -8.37 -5.48 9.88
C VAL A 112 -8.12 -6.29 8.62
N GLU A 113 -9.02 -7.23 8.33
CA GLU A 113 -8.97 -8.06 7.13
C GLU A 113 -9.17 -7.19 5.88
N ASP A 114 -10.18 -6.34 5.87
CA ASP A 114 -10.49 -5.44 4.76
C ASP A 114 -9.28 -4.53 4.43
N ALA A 115 -8.74 -3.86 5.44
CA ALA A 115 -7.57 -2.98 5.27
C ALA A 115 -6.29 -3.75 4.91
N SER A 116 -6.16 -5.02 5.36
CA SER A 116 -5.04 -5.90 4.98
C SER A 116 -5.12 -6.29 3.52
N ILE A 117 -6.31 -6.58 3.00
CA ILE A 117 -6.53 -6.88 1.57
C ILE A 117 -6.14 -5.67 0.73
N ALA A 118 -6.61 -4.47 1.08
CA ALA A 118 -6.25 -3.23 0.38
C ALA A 118 -4.72 -3.00 0.37
N SER A 119 -4.06 -3.22 1.50
CA SER A 119 -2.61 -3.09 1.63
C SER A 119 -1.84 -4.08 0.74
N VAL A 120 -2.30 -5.32 0.66
CA VAL A 120 -1.66 -6.35 -0.21
C VAL A 120 -1.86 -6.00 -1.69
N ILE A 121 -3.05 -5.55 -2.09
CA ILE A 121 -3.32 -5.14 -3.47
C ILE A 121 -2.44 -3.94 -3.85
N MET A 122 -2.31 -2.95 -2.97
CA MET A 122 -1.37 -1.82 -3.12
C MET A 122 0.07 -2.31 -3.33
N GLN A 123 0.51 -3.27 -2.53
CA GLN A 123 1.86 -3.85 -2.62
C GLN A 123 2.08 -4.61 -3.93
N LEU A 124 1.08 -5.34 -4.42
CA LEU A 124 1.13 -6.04 -5.69
C LEU A 124 1.17 -5.06 -6.86
N GLN A 125 0.39 -3.99 -6.82
CA GLN A 125 0.42 -2.93 -7.84
C GLN A 125 1.79 -2.24 -7.88
N ALA A 126 2.38 -1.92 -6.72
CA ALA A 126 3.73 -1.37 -6.68
C ALA A 126 4.76 -2.34 -7.32
N ALA A 127 4.68 -3.64 -7.03
CA ALA A 127 5.55 -4.65 -7.63
C ALA A 127 5.36 -4.78 -9.14
N ASP A 128 4.12 -4.68 -9.65
CA ASP A 128 3.84 -4.69 -11.10
C ASP A 128 4.45 -3.48 -11.82
N LEU A 129 4.49 -2.32 -11.16
CA LEU A 129 5.15 -1.11 -11.65
C LEU A 129 6.68 -1.18 -11.56
N GLY A 130 7.23 -2.24 -10.94
CA GLY A 130 8.67 -2.40 -10.73
C GLY A 130 9.20 -1.65 -9.50
N LEU A 131 8.31 -1.22 -8.61
CA LEU A 131 8.63 -0.51 -7.39
C LEU A 131 8.75 -1.48 -6.21
N GLY A 132 9.74 -1.23 -5.35
CA GLY A 132 9.93 -1.95 -4.09
C GLY A 132 9.03 -1.36 -3.00
N SER A 133 8.36 -2.21 -2.24
CA SER A 133 7.53 -1.80 -1.11
C SER A 133 7.74 -2.68 0.11
N CYS A 134 7.30 -2.22 1.28
CA CYS A 134 7.37 -2.97 2.52
C CYS A 134 6.15 -2.64 3.39
N TRP A 135 5.54 -3.68 3.94
CA TRP A 135 4.55 -3.57 5.00
C TRP A 135 5.24 -3.30 6.34
N ILE A 136 4.88 -2.21 7.00
CA ILE A 136 5.31 -1.87 8.35
C ILE A 136 4.08 -1.98 9.26
N GLN A 137 4.05 -3.01 10.08
CA GLN A 137 2.96 -3.23 11.04
C GLN A 137 2.94 -2.12 12.09
N VAL A 138 1.79 -1.48 12.29
CA VAL A 138 1.53 -0.48 13.33
C VAL A 138 0.61 -1.05 14.41
N ARG A 139 -0.50 -1.65 14.00
CA ARG A 139 -1.47 -2.23 14.93
C ARG A 139 -0.82 -3.19 15.92
N GLN A 140 -1.12 -3.02 17.21
CA GLN A 140 -0.59 -3.83 18.30
C GLN A 140 0.96 -3.81 18.35
N ARG A 141 1.55 -2.65 18.11
CA ARG A 141 2.99 -2.39 18.28
C ARG A 141 3.18 -1.19 19.21
N PHE A 142 4.43 -0.98 19.62
CA PHE A 142 4.80 0.08 20.54
C PHE A 142 6.05 0.80 20.04
N THR A 143 6.14 2.08 20.36
CA THR A 143 7.35 2.90 20.19
C THR A 143 8.44 2.45 21.17
N ALA A 144 9.66 2.97 21.02
CA ALA A 144 10.77 2.71 21.95
C ALA A 144 10.45 3.17 23.39
N ASP A 145 9.60 4.17 23.54
CA ASP A 145 9.17 4.72 24.84
C ASP A 145 7.91 4.03 25.39
N GLY A 146 7.46 2.95 24.75
CA GLY A 146 6.32 2.15 25.20
C GLY A 146 4.94 2.74 24.88
N VAL A 147 4.87 3.80 24.06
CA VAL A 147 3.61 4.36 23.57
C VAL A 147 3.03 3.44 22.49
N SER A 148 1.70 3.25 22.47
CA SER A 148 1.04 2.53 21.39
C SER A 148 1.41 3.13 20.04
N SER A 149 1.86 2.28 19.09
CA SER A 149 2.18 2.74 17.72
C SER A 149 0.95 3.33 17.02
N GLU A 150 -0.23 2.79 17.31
CA GLU A 150 -1.50 3.31 16.79
C GLU A 150 -1.76 4.73 17.31
N ASP A 151 -1.57 4.96 18.62
CA ASP A 151 -1.78 6.28 19.24
C ASP A 151 -0.74 7.29 18.75
N TYR A 152 0.51 6.88 18.63
CA TYR A 152 1.57 7.72 18.06
C TYR A 152 1.21 8.22 16.65
N VAL A 153 0.78 7.30 15.77
CA VAL A 153 0.40 7.65 14.40
C VAL A 153 -0.91 8.47 14.37
N ARG A 154 -1.86 8.13 15.25
CA ARG A 154 -3.12 8.87 15.37
C ARG A 154 -2.89 10.32 15.76
N GLU A 155 -2.06 10.57 16.78
CA GLU A 155 -1.71 11.91 17.21
C GLU A 155 -0.98 12.69 16.12
N MET A 156 0.00 12.05 15.46
CA MET A 156 0.81 12.66 14.41
C MET A 156 -0.02 13.20 13.24
N PHE A 157 -1.11 12.53 12.88
CA PHE A 157 -1.94 12.89 11.72
C PHE A 157 -3.35 13.39 12.11
N GLY A 158 -3.66 13.55 13.38
CA GLY A 158 -4.99 13.97 13.83
C GLY A 158 -6.10 12.99 13.45
N ILE A 159 -5.82 11.68 13.46
CA ILE A 159 -6.77 10.64 13.07
C ILE A 159 -7.84 10.48 14.16
N PRO A 160 -9.13 10.56 13.84
CA PRO A 160 -10.22 10.38 14.81
C PRO A 160 -10.19 9.00 15.48
N GLU A 161 -10.69 8.91 16.73
CA GLU A 161 -10.65 7.69 17.55
C GLU A 161 -11.35 6.49 16.93
N GLN A 162 -12.39 6.72 16.11
CA GLN A 162 -13.10 5.63 15.43
C GLN A 162 -12.26 4.92 14.37
N PHE A 163 -11.12 5.50 13.95
CA PHE A 163 -10.23 4.85 12.99
C PHE A 163 -9.16 4.02 13.70
N GLY A 164 -9.09 2.76 13.35
CA GLY A 164 -7.94 1.91 13.67
C GLY A 164 -6.80 2.15 12.69
N VAL A 165 -5.56 2.15 13.18
CA VAL A 165 -4.35 2.28 12.34
C VAL A 165 -3.75 0.91 12.14
N LEU A 166 -3.80 0.38 10.91
CA LEU A 166 -3.33 -0.98 10.61
C LEU A 166 -1.82 -1.04 10.40
N SER A 167 -1.35 -0.27 9.43
CA SER A 167 0.02 -0.39 8.92
C SER A 167 0.45 0.87 8.18
N VAL A 168 1.74 0.92 7.84
CA VAL A 168 2.33 1.84 6.86
C VAL A 168 2.90 1.02 5.72
N MET A 169 2.53 1.38 4.50
CA MET A 169 3.09 0.81 3.28
C MET A 169 4.12 1.76 2.70
#